data_8d3f3466e44213e4caf1b75cbf5426e8
#
_entry.id   8d3f3466e44213e4caf1b75cbf5426e8
#
_cell.length_a   1.000
_cell.length_b   1.000
_cell.length_c   1.000
_cell.angle_alpha   90.00
_cell.angle_beta   90.00
_cell.angle_gamma   90.00
#
_symmetry.space_group_name_H-M   'P 1'
#
loop_
_entity.id
_entity.type
_entity.pdbx_description
1 polymer ?
#
loop_
_entity_poly.entity_id
_entity_poly.type
_entity_poly.pdbx_seq_one_letter_code
_entity_poly.pdbx_strand_id
1 'polypeptide(L)'
;MISMEMMGKIRRMYFRDKLSLHEIAKRTGLARNTIRKWVRAPEAKQPVYQRRAIFNKLSPFHATLEQALKADSLRPKQQRRSAKALLAQIKADGYDGGYSQLTAFIRAWRGGQGKASQAFVPLTFALGEAFQFDWSEEGLLVGGIYRRMQVAHLKLCASRAFWLVAYPSQGHEMLFDAHTRSFGSLGGVPRRGIYDNMKTAVDKVNKGKGRAVNARFAVMCAHYLFDPDFCNVAAGWEKGIVEKNVQDSRRRIWLDAQDCQFHSFEELNAWLGQRCRALWNELTHPQYSGLSVAEVLELERAELMPVPAPFDGYVERPARVSSTCLVSVGRNRYSVPCEYAGKWVSSRLYPTRIEVVADDALIASHVRLLDRDQVSYDWQHYLPLIERKPGALRNGAPFADLPAPLRQLKHGLGRHAGGDRIMAQVLAAVPVAGLDAVLVAVELVLESGSLSAEHILNVVARLTASEPPPSVETHLSLKEAPVANTARYDRLRGQAEEVGHA
;
A
#
# COMPACT_ATOMS: atom_id res chain seq x y z
N MET A 1 -33.46 36.46 -35.26
CA MET A 1 -32.45 35.61 -35.95
C MET A 1 -33.18 34.82 -37.01
N ILE A 2 -32.70 34.75 -38.26
CA ILE A 2 -33.35 33.97 -39.33
C ILE A 2 -33.03 32.50 -39.13
N SER A 3 -34.04 31.64 -39.03
CA SER A 3 -33.86 30.19 -38.89
C SER A 3 -33.45 29.55 -40.24
N MET A 4 -32.84 28.38 -40.21
CA MET A 4 -32.53 27.58 -41.42
C MET A 4 -33.78 27.27 -42.24
N GLU A 5 -34.92 27.05 -41.56
CA GLU A 5 -36.21 26.84 -42.19
C GLU A 5 -36.68 28.05 -43.01
N MET A 6 -36.57 29.25 -42.42
CA MET A 6 -36.90 30.51 -43.10
C MET A 6 -35.97 30.74 -44.30
N MET A 7 -34.68 30.45 -44.18
CA MET A 7 -33.71 30.52 -45.25
C MET A 7 -34.09 29.56 -46.41
N GLY A 8 -34.44 28.33 -46.07
CA GLY A 8 -34.91 27.34 -47.05
C GLY A 8 -36.21 27.81 -47.76
N LYS A 9 -37.14 28.46 -47.03
CA LYS A 9 -38.35 29.03 -47.55
C LYS A 9 -38.06 30.18 -48.56
N ILE A 10 -37.15 31.09 -48.22
CA ILE A 10 -36.71 32.20 -49.09
C ILE A 10 -36.10 31.66 -50.38
N ARG A 11 -35.18 30.67 -50.29
CA ARG A 11 -34.53 30.07 -51.47
C ARG A 11 -35.53 29.36 -52.38
N ARG A 12 -36.52 28.62 -51.83
CA ARG A 12 -37.59 27.99 -52.59
C ARG A 12 -38.45 29.05 -53.33
N MET A 13 -38.90 30.10 -52.65
CA MET A 13 -39.65 31.17 -53.23
C MET A 13 -38.93 31.88 -54.42
N TYR A 14 -37.59 32.03 -54.28
CA TYR A 14 -36.80 32.68 -55.32
C TYR A 14 -36.43 31.74 -56.48
N PHE A 15 -35.84 30.61 -56.23
CA PHE A 15 -35.31 29.72 -57.24
C PHE A 15 -36.37 28.80 -57.89
N ARG A 16 -37.29 28.29 -57.10
CA ARG A 16 -38.32 27.38 -57.53
C ARG A 16 -39.55 28.12 -58.03
N ASP A 17 -40.10 29.02 -57.18
CA ASP A 17 -41.37 29.70 -57.43
C ASP A 17 -41.18 31.00 -58.21
N LYS A 18 -39.94 31.40 -58.61
CA LYS A 18 -39.53 32.52 -59.38
C LYS A 18 -40.06 33.87 -58.89
N LEU A 19 -40.35 34.04 -57.61
CA LEU A 19 -40.86 35.27 -57.02
C LEU A 19 -39.78 36.35 -56.96
N SER A 20 -40.20 37.60 -57.17
CA SER A 20 -39.30 38.75 -57.04
C SER A 20 -38.87 39.01 -55.63
N LEU A 21 -37.68 39.62 -55.39
CA LEU A 21 -37.19 39.98 -54.05
C LEU A 21 -38.22 40.91 -53.35
N HIS A 22 -39.01 41.69 -54.05
CA HIS A 22 -40.03 42.54 -53.48
C HIS A 22 -41.21 41.72 -52.92
N GLU A 23 -41.69 40.76 -53.68
CA GLU A 23 -42.74 39.85 -53.25
C GLU A 23 -42.35 38.95 -52.09
N ILE A 24 -41.12 38.45 -52.13
CA ILE A 24 -40.58 37.67 -51.01
C ILE A 24 -40.46 38.52 -49.74
N ALA A 25 -40.04 39.79 -49.86
CA ALA A 25 -39.98 40.72 -48.75
C ALA A 25 -41.38 40.97 -48.16
N LYS A 26 -42.40 41.17 -49.00
CA LYS A 26 -43.76 41.32 -48.55
C LYS A 26 -44.35 40.13 -47.86
N ARG A 27 -44.02 38.89 -48.31
CA ARG A 27 -44.47 37.62 -47.68
C ARG A 27 -43.77 37.22 -46.47
N THR A 28 -42.50 37.61 -46.31
CA THR A 28 -41.63 37.16 -45.16
C THR A 28 -41.41 38.24 -44.09
N GLY A 29 -41.77 39.52 -44.42
CA GLY A 29 -41.50 40.65 -43.53
C GLY A 29 -40.03 41.04 -43.43
N LEU A 30 -39.13 40.43 -44.20
CA LEU A 30 -37.70 40.65 -44.17
C LEU A 30 -37.26 41.76 -45.13
N ALA A 31 -36.20 42.51 -44.73
CA ALA A 31 -35.62 43.53 -45.59
C ALA A 31 -35.05 42.92 -46.89
N ARG A 32 -35.28 43.57 -48.04
CA ARG A 32 -34.79 43.12 -49.36
C ARG A 32 -33.32 42.85 -49.45
N ASN A 33 -32.50 43.61 -48.70
CA ASN A 33 -31.02 43.37 -48.61
C ASN A 33 -30.70 42.09 -47.92
N THR A 34 -31.44 41.71 -46.87
CA THR A 34 -31.29 40.44 -46.16
C THR A 34 -31.64 39.28 -47.10
N ILE A 35 -32.73 39.34 -47.79
CA ILE A 35 -33.16 38.32 -48.77
C ILE A 35 -32.11 38.19 -49.89
N ARG A 36 -31.64 39.30 -50.48
CA ARG A 36 -30.61 39.32 -51.51
C ARG A 36 -29.30 38.65 -51.03
N LYS A 37 -28.88 38.90 -49.78
CA LYS A 37 -27.69 38.29 -49.18
C LYS A 37 -27.83 36.76 -49.15
N TRP A 38 -28.98 36.26 -48.77
CA TRP A 38 -29.21 34.81 -48.63
C TRP A 38 -29.50 34.10 -49.96
N VAL A 39 -30.05 34.75 -50.88
CA VAL A 39 -30.25 34.24 -52.26
C VAL A 39 -28.91 34.14 -52.99
N ARG A 40 -28.01 35.14 -52.85
CA ARG A 40 -26.66 35.15 -53.44
C ARG A 40 -25.64 34.29 -52.77
N ALA A 41 -25.88 33.82 -51.52
CA ALA A 41 -24.97 32.94 -50.80
C ALA A 41 -24.83 31.60 -51.56
N PRO A 42 -23.60 31.14 -51.86
CA PRO A 42 -23.39 29.91 -52.64
C PRO A 42 -23.85 28.66 -51.86
N GLU A 43 -23.78 28.69 -50.58
CA GLU A 43 -24.18 27.59 -49.67
C GLU A 43 -25.18 28.07 -48.61
N ALA A 44 -26.14 27.20 -48.22
CA ALA A 44 -27.08 27.47 -47.16
C ALA A 44 -26.38 27.13 -45.77
N LYS A 45 -25.52 28.03 -45.30
CA LYS A 45 -24.88 27.90 -43.98
C LYS A 45 -25.75 28.57 -42.91
N GLN A 46 -25.81 27.89 -41.73
CA GLN A 46 -26.50 28.46 -40.58
C GLN A 46 -25.85 29.79 -40.17
N PRO A 47 -26.60 30.87 -39.99
CA PRO A 47 -26.04 32.15 -39.60
C PRO A 47 -25.44 32.06 -38.19
N VAL A 48 -24.14 32.23 -38.10
CA VAL A 48 -23.42 32.31 -36.81
C VAL A 48 -23.24 33.78 -36.46
N TYR A 49 -23.74 34.20 -35.31
CA TYR A 49 -23.53 35.55 -34.81
C TYR A 49 -22.08 35.70 -34.32
N GLN A 50 -21.27 36.42 -35.08
CA GLN A 50 -19.92 36.81 -34.61
C GLN A 50 -20.04 38.09 -33.78
N ARG A 51 -19.89 37.96 -32.47
CA ARG A 51 -19.76 39.09 -31.55
C ARG A 51 -18.50 39.86 -31.90
N ARG A 52 -18.61 41.16 -32.22
CA ARG A 52 -17.42 42.01 -32.36
C ARG A 52 -16.64 41.99 -31.04
N ALA A 53 -15.30 41.86 -31.12
CA ALA A 53 -14.44 41.96 -29.93
C ALA A 53 -14.64 43.33 -29.28
N ILE A 54 -15.17 43.33 -28.05
CA ILE A 54 -15.39 44.55 -27.30
C ILE A 54 -14.04 44.88 -26.62
N PHE A 55 -13.56 46.12 -26.83
CA PHE A 55 -12.38 46.62 -26.16
C PHE A 55 -12.68 46.67 -24.64
N ASN A 56 -11.85 46.00 -23.86
CA ASN A 56 -12.00 45.92 -22.40
C ASN A 56 -10.74 46.43 -21.68
N LYS A 57 -10.79 46.59 -20.37
CA LYS A 57 -9.67 47.10 -19.56
C LYS A 57 -8.36 46.31 -19.71
N LEU A 58 -8.43 45.03 -20.12
CA LEU A 58 -7.26 44.15 -20.35
C LEU A 58 -6.67 44.36 -21.78
N SER A 59 -7.45 44.90 -22.73
CA SER A 59 -7.03 45.01 -24.12
C SER A 59 -5.69 45.73 -24.35
N PRO A 60 -5.35 46.82 -23.65
CA PRO A 60 -4.05 47.46 -23.78
C PRO A 60 -2.85 46.56 -23.39
N PHE A 61 -3.08 45.58 -22.50
CA PHE A 61 -2.06 44.68 -21.98
C PHE A 61 -1.94 43.35 -22.72
N HIS A 62 -2.76 43.12 -23.77
CA HIS A 62 -2.74 41.87 -24.51
C HIS A 62 -1.36 41.57 -25.12
N ALA A 63 -0.69 42.52 -25.75
CA ALA A 63 0.60 42.34 -26.37
C ALA A 63 1.67 41.94 -25.34
N THR A 64 1.71 42.64 -24.22
CA THR A 64 2.62 42.33 -23.09
C THR A 64 2.37 40.94 -22.51
N LEU A 65 1.10 40.58 -22.33
CA LEU A 65 0.70 39.27 -21.82
C LEU A 65 1.04 38.15 -22.80
N GLU A 66 0.80 38.35 -24.11
CA GLU A 66 1.15 37.38 -25.14
C GLU A 66 2.65 37.13 -25.22
N GLN A 67 3.45 38.20 -25.16
CA GLN A 67 4.92 38.08 -25.15
C GLN A 67 5.38 37.35 -23.90
N ALA A 68 4.80 37.67 -22.73
CA ALA A 68 5.09 37.00 -21.48
C ALA A 68 4.75 35.51 -21.51
N LEU A 69 3.58 35.15 -22.03
CA LEU A 69 3.10 33.79 -22.15
C LEU A 69 3.89 32.98 -23.20
N LYS A 70 4.30 33.60 -24.31
CA LYS A 70 5.21 32.99 -25.31
C LYS A 70 6.57 32.67 -24.67
N ALA A 71 7.17 33.60 -23.96
CA ALA A 71 8.44 33.39 -23.26
C ALA A 71 8.32 32.25 -22.22
N ASP A 72 7.20 32.22 -21.47
CA ASP A 72 6.96 31.17 -20.48
C ASP A 72 6.69 29.80 -21.13
N SER A 73 6.15 29.73 -22.34
CA SER A 73 5.91 28.47 -23.05
C SER A 73 7.23 27.72 -23.36
N LEU A 74 8.33 28.43 -23.52
CA LEU A 74 9.67 27.88 -23.76
C LEU A 74 10.40 27.45 -22.48
N ARG A 75 9.89 27.81 -21.27
CA ARG A 75 10.48 27.46 -19.99
C ARG A 75 9.93 26.15 -19.44
N PRO A 76 10.70 25.43 -18.62
CA PRO A 76 10.19 24.30 -17.83
C PRO A 76 8.97 24.71 -16.99
N LYS A 77 7.99 23.80 -16.81
CA LYS A 77 6.73 24.08 -16.12
C LYS A 77 6.90 24.74 -14.73
N GLN A 78 7.94 24.37 -14.01
CA GLN A 78 8.25 24.89 -12.66
C GLN A 78 8.75 26.35 -12.68
N GLN A 79 9.26 26.84 -13.81
CA GLN A 79 9.82 28.19 -13.98
C GLN A 79 8.85 29.16 -14.68
N ARG A 80 7.63 28.70 -15.01
CA ARG A 80 6.61 29.54 -15.66
C ARG A 80 5.93 30.43 -14.62
N ARG A 81 5.69 31.69 -15.00
CA ARG A 81 4.98 32.63 -14.14
C ARG A 81 3.55 32.14 -13.89
N SER A 82 3.11 32.27 -12.65
CA SER A 82 1.72 32.03 -12.29
C SER A 82 0.82 33.15 -12.79
N ALA A 83 -0.49 32.88 -12.94
CA ALA A 83 -1.45 33.92 -13.30
C ALA A 83 -1.49 35.07 -12.28
N LYS A 84 -1.15 34.81 -11.00
CA LYS A 84 -1.01 35.86 -9.96
C LYS A 84 0.23 36.72 -10.23
N ALA A 85 1.36 36.14 -10.65
CA ALA A 85 2.55 36.89 -10.99
C ALA A 85 2.34 37.77 -12.22
N LEU A 86 1.64 37.25 -13.26
CA LEU A 86 1.27 38.05 -14.43
C LEU A 86 0.29 39.17 -14.08
N LEU A 87 -0.65 38.93 -13.15
CA LEU A 87 -1.53 39.99 -12.66
C LEU A 87 -0.75 41.09 -11.93
N ALA A 88 0.20 40.73 -11.08
CA ALA A 88 1.04 41.69 -10.37
C ALA A 88 1.85 42.54 -11.35
N GLN A 89 2.39 41.94 -12.41
CA GLN A 89 3.13 42.63 -13.45
C GLN A 89 2.28 43.68 -14.15
N ILE A 90 1.10 43.30 -14.70
CA ILE A 90 0.23 44.26 -15.44
C ILE A 90 -0.42 45.29 -14.51
N LYS A 91 -0.62 44.99 -13.21
CA LYS A 91 -1.06 46.00 -12.23
C LYS A 91 -0.01 47.08 -12.00
N ALA A 92 1.27 46.71 -11.97
CA ALA A 92 2.37 47.69 -11.93
C ALA A 92 2.38 48.57 -13.18
N ASP A 93 1.93 48.04 -14.34
CA ASP A 93 1.79 48.77 -15.60
C ASP A 93 0.45 49.54 -15.70
N GLY A 94 -0.36 49.62 -14.62
CA GLY A 94 -1.59 50.40 -14.55
C GLY A 94 -2.90 49.64 -14.79
N TYR A 95 -2.89 48.29 -14.79
CA TYR A 95 -4.14 47.53 -14.90
C TYR A 95 -4.98 47.58 -13.63
N ASP A 96 -6.22 48.08 -13.72
CA ASP A 96 -7.19 48.20 -12.63
C ASP A 96 -8.32 47.15 -12.62
N GLY A 97 -8.21 46.14 -13.53
CA GLY A 97 -9.22 45.11 -13.70
C GLY A 97 -9.05 43.87 -12.82
N GLY A 98 -10.04 42.98 -12.89
CA GLY A 98 -10.13 41.79 -12.06
C GLY A 98 -9.27 40.59 -12.55
N TYR A 99 -8.93 39.72 -11.62
CA TYR A 99 -8.19 38.44 -11.87
C TYR A 99 -8.92 37.54 -12.86
N SER A 100 -10.25 37.50 -12.82
CA SER A 100 -11.08 36.65 -13.68
C SER A 100 -10.92 36.98 -15.18
N GLN A 101 -10.76 38.26 -15.53
CA GLN A 101 -10.54 38.66 -16.94
C GLN A 101 -9.16 38.18 -17.44
N LEU A 102 -8.13 38.31 -16.62
CA LEU A 102 -6.80 37.81 -16.95
C LEU A 102 -6.80 36.27 -17.12
N THR A 103 -7.42 35.55 -16.22
CA THR A 103 -7.47 34.09 -16.30
C THR A 103 -8.27 33.61 -17.51
N ALA A 104 -9.35 34.29 -17.88
CA ALA A 104 -10.11 34.03 -19.10
C ALA A 104 -9.24 34.25 -20.35
N PHE A 105 -8.47 35.36 -20.38
CA PHE A 105 -7.53 35.65 -21.47
C PHE A 105 -6.43 34.58 -21.58
N ILE A 106 -5.79 34.20 -20.47
CA ILE A 106 -4.77 33.14 -20.45
C ILE A 106 -5.34 31.82 -20.95
N ARG A 107 -6.57 31.47 -20.56
CA ARG A 107 -7.25 30.26 -21.02
C ARG A 107 -7.53 30.31 -22.52
N ALA A 108 -8.04 31.43 -23.03
CA ALA A 108 -8.31 31.64 -24.46
C ALA A 108 -7.00 31.59 -25.28
N TRP A 109 -5.92 32.22 -24.78
CA TRP A 109 -4.61 32.22 -25.44
C TRP A 109 -4.02 30.80 -25.51
N ARG A 110 -4.07 30.04 -24.41
CA ARG A 110 -3.64 28.63 -24.37
C ARG A 110 -4.51 27.72 -25.25
N GLY A 111 -5.80 28.05 -25.39
CA GLY A 111 -6.73 27.32 -26.25
C GLY A 111 -6.57 27.68 -27.73
N GLY A 112 -6.14 28.92 -28.04
CA GLY A 112 -5.91 29.43 -29.40
C GLY A 112 -4.54 29.06 -29.99
N GLN A 113 -3.55 28.80 -29.16
CA GLN A 113 -2.32 28.11 -29.55
C GLN A 113 -2.64 26.63 -29.68
N GLY A 114 -3.27 26.24 -30.77
CA GLY A 114 -3.79 24.93 -31.02
C GLY A 114 -3.20 23.90 -30.05
N LYS A 115 -4.01 23.26 -29.21
CA LYS A 115 -3.59 21.96 -28.71
C LYS A 115 -3.16 21.23 -29.97
N ALA A 116 -1.86 21.18 -30.26
CA ALA A 116 -1.33 20.19 -31.16
C ALA A 116 -2.09 18.95 -30.74
N SER A 117 -2.93 18.43 -31.63
CA SER A 117 -3.78 17.29 -31.37
C SER A 117 -2.87 16.34 -30.62
N GLN A 118 -3.15 16.07 -29.31
CA GLN A 118 -2.41 15.09 -28.57
C GLN A 118 -2.84 13.75 -29.15
N ALA A 119 -2.46 13.52 -30.40
CA ALA A 119 -2.63 12.25 -31.07
C ALA A 119 -1.59 11.33 -30.44
N PHE A 120 -2.05 10.30 -29.76
CA PHE A 120 -1.22 9.23 -29.26
C PHE A 120 -1.23 8.08 -30.25
N VAL A 121 -0.07 7.47 -30.46
CA VAL A 121 0.01 6.20 -31.17
C VAL A 121 -0.58 5.14 -30.25
N PRO A 122 -1.63 4.39 -30.63
CA PRO A 122 -2.15 3.30 -29.83
C PRO A 122 -1.07 2.25 -29.59
N LEU A 123 -0.80 1.92 -28.33
CA LEU A 123 0.12 0.85 -27.97
C LEU A 123 -0.66 -0.47 -27.95
N THR A 124 -0.19 -1.44 -28.74
CA THR A 124 -0.67 -2.82 -28.76
C THR A 124 0.42 -3.72 -28.21
N PHE A 125 0.02 -4.69 -27.39
CA PHE A 125 0.90 -5.68 -26.77
C PHE A 125 0.35 -7.07 -27.02
N ALA A 126 1.23 -8.02 -27.29
CA ALA A 126 0.86 -9.43 -27.35
C ALA A 126 0.51 -9.94 -25.93
N LEU A 127 -0.24 -11.03 -25.85
CA LEU A 127 -0.51 -11.73 -24.59
C LEU A 127 0.81 -12.19 -23.96
N GLY A 128 0.98 -11.99 -22.67
CA GLY A 128 2.21 -12.35 -21.93
C GLY A 128 3.43 -11.47 -22.22
N GLU A 129 3.30 -10.42 -23.06
CA GLU A 129 4.46 -9.60 -23.46
C GLU A 129 4.95 -8.70 -22.33
N ALA A 130 4.06 -7.88 -21.74
CA ALA A 130 4.52 -6.83 -20.85
C ALA A 130 3.52 -6.47 -19.73
N PHE A 131 4.06 -5.95 -18.65
CA PHE A 131 3.32 -5.23 -17.62
C PHE A 131 3.86 -3.82 -17.43
N GLN A 132 3.07 -2.94 -16.86
CA GLN A 132 3.48 -1.61 -16.41
C GLN A 132 3.33 -1.52 -14.88
N PHE A 133 4.32 -0.89 -14.25
CA PHE A 133 4.34 -0.68 -12.80
C PHE A 133 4.40 0.82 -12.46
N ASP A 134 3.63 1.23 -11.43
CA ASP A 134 3.65 2.59 -10.89
C ASP A 134 3.31 2.64 -9.41
N TRP A 135 3.73 3.72 -8.75
CA TRP A 135 3.33 4.06 -7.41
C TRP A 135 2.31 5.20 -7.42
N SER A 136 1.30 5.13 -6.54
CA SER A 136 0.46 6.27 -6.21
C SER A 136 0.44 6.53 -4.71
N GLU A 137 0.19 7.77 -4.31
CA GLU A 137 -0.02 8.14 -2.92
C GLU A 137 -1.52 8.30 -2.67
N GLU A 138 -2.01 7.58 -1.66
CA GLU A 138 -3.42 7.61 -1.24
C GLU A 138 -3.49 7.79 0.29
N GLY A 139 -4.64 8.19 0.81
CA GLY A 139 -4.84 8.38 2.24
C GLY A 139 -6.12 7.71 2.74
N LEU A 140 -6.01 6.91 3.80
CA LEU A 140 -7.14 6.25 4.48
C LEU A 140 -6.91 6.17 5.99
N LEU A 141 -7.99 5.90 6.72
CA LEU A 141 -7.93 5.49 8.13
C LEU A 141 -7.57 3.99 8.21
N VAL A 142 -6.44 3.68 8.85
CA VAL A 142 -6.01 2.31 9.12
C VAL A 142 -5.61 2.19 10.58
N GLY A 143 -6.27 1.30 11.31
CA GLY A 143 -6.11 1.16 12.75
C GLY A 143 -6.51 2.41 13.53
N GLY A 144 -7.54 3.14 13.06
CA GLY A 144 -8.01 4.39 13.66
C GLY A 144 -7.12 5.63 13.40
N ILE A 145 -6.01 5.48 12.66
CA ILE A 145 -5.08 6.57 12.35
C ILE A 145 -5.13 6.89 10.86
N TYR A 146 -5.27 8.18 10.50
CA TYR A 146 -5.16 8.59 9.11
C TYR A 146 -3.71 8.44 8.63
N ARG A 147 -3.50 7.58 7.65
CA ARG A 147 -2.18 7.27 7.10
C ARG A 147 -2.12 7.63 5.63
N ARG A 148 -1.06 8.35 5.24
CA ARG A 148 -0.64 8.44 3.85
C ARG A 148 0.13 7.19 3.51
N MET A 149 -0.32 6.49 2.49
CA MET A 149 0.26 5.23 2.05
C MET A 149 0.69 5.28 0.60
N GLN A 150 1.58 4.39 0.24
CA GLN A 150 2.02 4.20 -1.14
C GLN A 150 1.34 2.96 -1.69
N VAL A 151 0.72 3.09 -2.84
CA VAL A 151 0.02 2.00 -3.50
C VAL A 151 0.78 1.60 -4.74
N ALA A 152 1.21 0.35 -4.77
CA ALA A 152 1.79 -0.27 -5.94
C ALA A 152 0.68 -0.66 -6.92
N HIS A 153 0.82 -0.26 -8.17
CA HIS A 153 -0.04 -0.63 -9.28
C HIS A 153 0.78 -1.46 -10.27
N LEU A 154 0.46 -2.74 -10.41
CA LEU A 154 0.98 -3.57 -11.49
C LEU A 154 -0.16 -3.91 -12.43
N LYS A 155 0.00 -3.60 -13.73
CA LYS A 155 -1.03 -3.81 -14.74
C LYS A 155 -0.47 -4.51 -15.96
N LEU A 156 -1.10 -5.61 -16.37
CA LEU A 156 -0.79 -6.31 -17.61
C LEU A 156 -1.17 -5.43 -18.81
N CYS A 157 -0.32 -5.38 -19.82
CA CYS A 157 -0.51 -4.51 -20.96
C CYS A 157 -1.49 -5.07 -21.97
N ALA A 158 -1.63 -6.37 -22.10
CA ALA A 158 -2.57 -7.01 -23.02
C ALA A 158 -3.96 -7.15 -22.38
N SER A 159 -4.18 -7.97 -21.38
CA SER A 159 -5.50 -8.19 -20.75
C SER A 159 -6.05 -6.98 -19.99
N ARG A 160 -5.22 -6.03 -19.64
CA ARG A 160 -5.57 -4.89 -18.77
C ARG A 160 -5.86 -5.29 -17.32
N ALA A 161 -5.69 -6.54 -16.94
CA ALA A 161 -5.78 -6.97 -15.55
C ALA A 161 -4.73 -6.26 -14.70
N PHE A 162 -5.09 -5.91 -13.47
CA PHE A 162 -4.24 -5.13 -12.60
C PHE A 162 -4.32 -5.63 -11.16
N TRP A 163 -3.28 -5.37 -10.40
CA TRP A 163 -3.22 -5.69 -8.99
C TRP A 163 -2.73 -4.49 -8.19
N LEU A 164 -3.35 -4.26 -7.04
CA LEU A 164 -3.03 -3.16 -6.13
C LEU A 164 -2.56 -3.71 -4.80
N VAL A 165 -1.49 -3.11 -4.27
CA VAL A 165 -1.01 -3.42 -2.92
C VAL A 165 -0.63 -2.12 -2.21
N ALA A 166 -1.18 -1.90 -1.03
CA ALA A 166 -0.91 -0.73 -0.21
C ALA A 166 0.21 -0.99 0.80
N TYR A 167 1.10 0.00 0.96
CA TYR A 167 2.25 -0.05 1.84
C TYR A 167 2.45 1.28 2.58
N PRO A 168 3.13 1.27 3.75
CA PRO A 168 3.46 2.51 4.45
C PRO A 168 4.55 3.35 3.76
N SER A 169 5.31 2.78 2.81
CA SER A 169 6.40 3.47 2.09
C SER A 169 6.69 2.83 0.74
N GLN A 170 7.65 3.42 -0.02
CA GLN A 170 8.16 2.90 -1.31
C GLN A 170 9.54 2.25 -1.15
N GLY A 171 9.77 1.44 -0.11
CA GLY A 171 11.04 0.74 0.08
C GLY A 171 11.28 -0.33 -1.00
N HIS A 172 12.53 -0.79 -1.13
CA HIS A 172 12.85 -1.92 -2.02
C HIS A 172 12.10 -3.17 -1.61
N GLU A 173 12.00 -3.43 -0.30
CA GLU A 173 11.26 -4.56 0.26
C GLU A 173 9.77 -4.52 -0.12
N MET A 174 9.18 -3.32 -0.17
CA MET A 174 7.79 -3.13 -0.62
C MET A 174 7.66 -3.38 -2.12
N LEU A 175 8.63 -2.92 -2.92
CA LEU A 175 8.67 -3.15 -4.36
C LEU A 175 8.73 -4.65 -4.68
N PHE A 176 9.59 -5.39 -3.98
CA PHE A 176 9.75 -6.84 -4.18
C PHE A 176 8.48 -7.61 -3.83
N ASP A 177 7.89 -7.31 -2.68
CA ASP A 177 6.63 -7.91 -2.24
C ASP A 177 5.47 -7.58 -3.18
N ALA A 178 5.40 -6.34 -3.69
CA ALA A 178 4.38 -5.94 -4.66
C ALA A 178 4.42 -6.78 -5.93
N HIS A 179 5.62 -7.08 -6.46
CA HIS A 179 5.78 -7.95 -7.63
C HIS A 179 5.40 -9.39 -7.30
N THR A 180 5.89 -9.93 -6.18
CA THR A 180 5.56 -11.28 -5.71
C THR A 180 4.05 -11.49 -5.59
N ARG A 181 3.35 -10.58 -4.90
CA ARG A 181 1.88 -10.63 -4.73
C ARG A 181 1.15 -10.47 -6.05
N SER A 182 1.62 -9.56 -6.90
CA SER A 182 0.97 -9.29 -8.19
C SER A 182 1.09 -10.48 -9.13
N PHE A 183 2.28 -11.06 -9.32
CA PHE A 183 2.49 -12.21 -10.18
C PHE A 183 1.72 -13.44 -9.69
N GLY A 184 1.73 -13.70 -8.38
CA GLY A 184 0.92 -14.77 -7.80
C GLY A 184 -0.58 -14.59 -8.04
N SER A 185 -1.09 -13.36 -7.93
CA SER A 185 -2.53 -13.07 -8.10
C SER A 185 -2.96 -13.06 -9.56
N LEU A 186 -2.11 -12.61 -10.47
CA LEU A 186 -2.36 -12.59 -11.92
C LEU A 186 -2.16 -13.97 -12.55
N GLY A 187 -1.41 -14.85 -11.89
CA GLY A 187 -1.21 -16.24 -12.32
C GLY A 187 -0.02 -16.46 -13.23
N GLY A 188 0.93 -15.51 -13.31
CA GLY A 188 2.13 -15.66 -14.12
C GLY A 188 2.96 -14.39 -14.24
N VAL A 189 4.10 -14.48 -14.90
CA VAL A 189 5.06 -13.39 -15.09
C VAL A 189 5.16 -13.05 -16.58
N PRO A 190 4.88 -11.79 -16.99
CA PRO A 190 5.14 -11.35 -18.37
C PRO A 190 6.64 -11.23 -18.66
N ARG A 191 7.01 -11.28 -19.93
CA ARG A 191 8.41 -11.25 -20.37
C ARG A 191 9.13 -9.93 -20.10
N ARG A 192 8.39 -8.80 -19.99
CA ARG A 192 8.95 -7.46 -19.88
C ARG A 192 8.19 -6.61 -18.86
N GLY A 193 8.91 -5.91 -17.99
CA GLY A 193 8.36 -4.93 -17.04
C GLY A 193 8.69 -3.49 -17.43
N ILE A 194 7.69 -2.64 -17.60
CA ILE A 194 7.83 -1.24 -17.99
C ILE A 194 7.72 -0.35 -16.75
N TYR A 195 8.79 0.42 -16.46
CA TYR A 195 8.94 1.23 -15.27
C TYR A 195 9.21 2.70 -15.59
N ASP A 196 8.84 3.57 -14.68
CA ASP A 196 9.40 4.92 -14.64
C ASP A 196 10.81 4.89 -13.99
N ASN A 197 11.49 6.04 -14.01
CA ASN A 197 12.81 6.20 -13.39
C ASN A 197 12.68 6.32 -11.85
N MET A 198 12.08 5.32 -11.21
CA MET A 198 11.92 5.28 -9.75
C MET A 198 13.26 4.96 -9.06
N LYS A 199 13.53 5.60 -7.92
CA LYS A 199 14.79 5.43 -7.16
C LYS A 199 15.04 3.99 -6.67
N THR A 200 13.99 3.20 -6.50
CA THR A 200 14.10 1.80 -6.09
C THR A 200 14.48 0.84 -7.21
N ALA A 201 14.38 1.28 -8.46
CA ALA A 201 14.77 0.48 -9.62
C ALA A 201 16.04 1.01 -10.32
N VAL A 202 16.31 2.31 -10.23
CA VAL A 202 17.41 2.98 -10.93
C VAL A 202 18.25 3.80 -9.97
N ASP A 203 19.54 3.47 -9.85
CA ASP A 203 20.49 4.23 -9.04
C ASP A 203 20.95 5.52 -9.73
N LYS A 204 21.13 5.48 -11.06
CA LYS A 204 21.56 6.63 -11.87
C LYS A 204 20.91 6.63 -13.25
N VAL A 205 20.36 7.77 -13.64
CA VAL A 205 19.80 8.02 -14.97
C VAL A 205 20.89 8.67 -15.84
N ASN A 206 21.32 7.99 -16.90
CA ASN A 206 22.25 8.51 -17.89
C ASN A 206 21.48 9.17 -19.07
N LYS A 207 22.19 9.86 -19.98
CA LYS A 207 21.58 10.39 -21.20
C LYS A 207 21.03 9.25 -22.09
N GLY A 208 19.83 9.40 -22.62
CA GLY A 208 19.15 8.38 -23.42
C GLY A 208 18.53 7.25 -22.59
N LYS A 209 18.55 6.02 -23.11
CA LYS A 209 17.99 4.80 -22.45
C LYS A 209 18.96 4.16 -21.45
N GLY A 210 20.20 4.61 -21.33
CA GLY A 210 21.17 4.06 -20.38
C GLY A 210 20.77 4.32 -18.94
N ARG A 211 20.73 3.25 -18.12
CA ARG A 211 20.41 3.29 -16.69
C ARG A 211 21.43 2.46 -15.91
N ALA A 212 21.82 2.93 -14.74
CA ALA A 212 22.43 2.07 -13.73
C ALA A 212 21.31 1.49 -12.90
N VAL A 213 20.97 0.25 -13.20
CA VAL A 213 19.87 -0.49 -12.51
C VAL A 213 20.37 -0.87 -11.12
N ASN A 214 19.52 -0.71 -10.12
CA ASN A 214 19.82 -1.13 -8.76
C ASN A 214 20.09 -2.64 -8.70
N ALA A 215 21.19 -3.04 -8.06
CA ALA A 215 21.62 -4.44 -8.04
C ALA A 215 20.56 -5.39 -7.44
N ARG A 216 19.88 -4.99 -6.36
CA ARG A 216 18.82 -5.82 -5.74
C ARG A 216 17.60 -5.94 -6.65
N PHE A 217 17.24 -4.85 -7.34
CA PHE A 217 16.17 -4.89 -8.34
C PHE A 217 16.52 -5.82 -9.51
N ALA A 218 17.77 -5.78 -9.99
CA ALA A 218 18.23 -6.68 -11.04
C ALA A 218 18.17 -8.16 -10.62
N VAL A 219 18.48 -8.48 -9.37
CA VAL A 219 18.34 -9.85 -8.82
C VAL A 219 16.87 -10.30 -8.83
N MET A 220 15.92 -9.44 -8.48
CA MET A 220 14.49 -9.76 -8.57
C MET A 220 14.07 -10.00 -10.03
N CYS A 221 14.51 -9.17 -10.97
CA CYS A 221 14.22 -9.37 -12.40
C CYS A 221 14.76 -10.72 -12.91
N ALA A 222 15.99 -11.07 -12.51
CA ALA A 222 16.59 -12.36 -12.86
C ALA A 222 15.86 -13.55 -12.23
N HIS A 223 15.38 -13.41 -10.98
CA HIS A 223 14.59 -14.44 -10.30
C HIS A 223 13.27 -14.73 -11.02
N TYR A 224 12.55 -13.69 -11.44
CA TYR A 224 11.29 -13.82 -12.17
C TYR A 224 11.44 -13.91 -13.70
N LEU A 225 12.66 -13.83 -14.22
CA LEU A 225 13.02 -13.99 -15.64
C LEU A 225 12.38 -12.95 -16.58
N PHE A 226 12.08 -11.75 -16.10
CA PHE A 226 11.58 -10.67 -16.96
C PHE A 226 12.63 -9.60 -17.20
N ASP A 227 12.55 -8.95 -18.37
CA ASP A 227 13.44 -7.84 -18.74
C ASP A 227 12.87 -6.50 -18.23
N PRO A 228 13.63 -5.70 -17.45
CA PRO A 228 13.21 -4.37 -17.07
C PRO A 228 13.41 -3.38 -18.23
N ASP A 229 12.34 -2.66 -18.60
CA ASP A 229 12.35 -1.57 -19.58
C ASP A 229 11.99 -0.24 -18.89
N PHE A 230 12.81 0.79 -19.10
CA PHE A 230 12.62 2.09 -18.47
C PHE A 230 12.18 3.14 -19.48
N CYS A 231 11.08 3.83 -19.15
CA CYS A 231 10.58 4.91 -19.99
C CYS A 231 11.62 6.02 -20.18
N ASN A 232 11.58 6.65 -21.34
CA ASN A 232 12.40 7.82 -21.60
C ASN A 232 12.00 8.99 -20.68
N VAL A 233 12.95 9.85 -20.35
CA VAL A 233 12.67 11.06 -19.56
C VAL A 233 11.64 11.91 -20.31
N ALA A 234 10.53 12.25 -19.63
CA ALA A 234 9.39 13.02 -20.18
C ALA A 234 8.54 12.31 -21.27
N ALA A 235 8.67 11.00 -21.45
CA ALA A 235 7.85 10.22 -22.38
C ALA A 235 6.65 9.53 -21.69
N GLY A 236 5.80 10.29 -21.02
CA GLY A 236 4.62 9.76 -20.30
C GLY A 236 3.67 8.91 -21.15
N TRP A 237 3.70 9.05 -22.50
CA TRP A 237 2.89 8.23 -23.40
C TRP A 237 3.28 6.75 -23.40
N GLU A 238 4.54 6.41 -23.06
CA GLU A 238 5.02 5.02 -22.95
C GLU A 238 4.38 4.28 -21.76
N LYS A 239 3.87 5.03 -20.76
CA LYS A 239 3.30 4.52 -19.49
C LYS A 239 1.80 4.79 -19.33
N GLY A 240 1.13 5.23 -20.39
CA GLY A 240 -0.27 5.68 -20.33
C GLY A 240 -1.28 4.63 -19.83
N ILE A 241 -0.96 3.36 -19.88
CA ILE A 241 -1.85 2.26 -19.44
C ILE A 241 -1.97 2.23 -17.91
N VAL A 242 -0.85 2.31 -17.18
CA VAL A 242 -0.88 2.28 -15.71
C VAL A 242 -1.25 3.63 -15.11
N GLU A 243 -0.84 4.76 -15.73
CA GLU A 243 -1.25 6.09 -15.27
C GLU A 243 -2.79 6.24 -15.31
N LYS A 244 -3.43 5.74 -16.38
CA LYS A 244 -4.88 5.68 -16.44
C LYS A 244 -5.46 4.77 -15.35
N ASN A 245 -4.79 3.65 -15.05
CA ASN A 245 -5.21 2.75 -13.97
C ASN A 245 -5.22 3.45 -12.61
N VAL A 246 -4.20 4.26 -12.29
CA VAL A 246 -4.16 5.06 -11.06
C VAL A 246 -5.38 5.99 -10.97
N GLN A 247 -5.72 6.68 -12.06
CA GLN A 247 -6.88 7.57 -12.10
C GLN A 247 -8.21 6.82 -11.95
N ASP A 248 -8.35 5.68 -12.62
CA ASP A 248 -9.55 4.85 -12.57
C ASP A 248 -9.72 4.19 -11.19
N SER A 249 -8.61 3.76 -10.57
CA SER A 249 -8.62 3.21 -9.20
C SER A 249 -9.06 4.24 -8.17
N ARG A 250 -8.63 5.52 -8.28
CA ARG A 250 -9.10 6.60 -7.42
C ARG A 250 -10.60 6.79 -7.47
N ARG A 251 -11.21 6.64 -8.64
CA ARG A 251 -12.65 6.83 -8.85
C ARG A 251 -13.49 5.62 -8.46
N ARG A 252 -12.95 4.40 -8.53
CA ARG A 252 -13.72 3.15 -8.40
C ARG A 252 -13.41 2.37 -7.13
N ILE A 253 -12.19 2.51 -6.60
CA ILE A 253 -11.71 1.75 -5.45
C ILE A 253 -11.57 2.65 -4.24
N TRP A 254 -10.84 3.78 -4.38
CA TRP A 254 -10.54 4.64 -3.23
C TRP A 254 -11.74 5.42 -2.72
N LEU A 255 -12.75 5.70 -3.53
CA LEU A 255 -14.02 6.25 -3.04
C LEU A 255 -14.75 5.22 -2.16
N ASP A 256 -14.84 3.96 -2.60
CA ASP A 256 -15.48 2.91 -1.82
C ASP A 256 -14.69 2.59 -0.54
N ALA A 257 -13.34 2.70 -0.60
CA ALA A 257 -12.48 2.46 0.56
C ALA A 257 -12.67 3.48 1.69
N GLN A 258 -13.11 4.71 1.37
CA GLN A 258 -13.39 5.74 2.37
C GLN A 258 -14.58 5.37 3.29
N ASP A 259 -15.49 4.56 2.81
CA ASP A 259 -16.66 4.08 3.56
C ASP A 259 -16.38 2.81 4.35
N CYS A 260 -15.17 2.23 4.23
CA CYS A 260 -14.74 1.02 4.91
C CYS A 260 -13.83 1.34 6.10
N GLN A 261 -13.84 0.46 7.10
CA GLN A 261 -12.89 0.51 8.22
C GLN A 261 -11.87 -0.61 8.08
N PHE A 262 -10.59 -0.28 8.20
CA PHE A 262 -9.49 -1.23 8.12
C PHE A 262 -8.65 -1.16 9.40
N HIS A 263 -8.39 -2.31 10.02
CA HIS A 263 -7.59 -2.39 11.24
C HIS A 263 -6.09 -2.51 10.94
N SER A 264 -5.74 -3.03 9.74
CA SER A 264 -4.36 -3.25 9.32
C SER A 264 -4.17 -3.06 7.82
N PHE A 265 -2.91 -2.92 7.38
CA PHE A 265 -2.56 -2.97 5.95
C PHE A 265 -2.88 -4.33 5.31
N GLU A 266 -2.86 -5.40 6.09
CA GLU A 266 -3.15 -6.73 5.60
C GLU A 266 -4.64 -6.87 5.24
N GLU A 267 -5.51 -6.39 6.11
CA GLU A 267 -6.96 -6.33 5.86
C GLU A 267 -7.28 -5.44 4.66
N LEU A 268 -6.67 -4.25 4.58
CA LEU A 268 -6.80 -3.36 3.42
C LEU A 268 -6.36 -4.06 2.13
N ASN A 269 -5.21 -4.76 2.14
CA ASN A 269 -4.70 -5.45 0.96
C ASN A 269 -5.56 -6.65 0.56
N ALA A 270 -6.15 -7.36 1.51
CA ALA A 270 -7.12 -8.42 1.22
C ALA A 270 -8.37 -7.86 0.52
N TRP A 271 -8.89 -6.73 1.02
CA TRP A 271 -10.01 -6.03 0.42
C TRP A 271 -9.68 -5.47 -0.98
N LEU A 272 -8.51 -4.83 -1.15
CA LEU A 272 -8.04 -4.35 -2.46
C LEU A 272 -7.97 -5.49 -3.48
N GLY A 273 -7.48 -6.66 -3.07
CA GLY A 273 -7.45 -7.84 -3.92
C GLY A 273 -8.83 -8.31 -4.37
N GLN A 274 -9.82 -8.29 -3.49
CA GLN A 274 -11.22 -8.60 -3.82
C GLN A 274 -11.78 -7.59 -4.83
N ARG A 275 -11.54 -6.29 -4.62
CA ARG A 275 -11.98 -5.22 -5.53
C ARG A 275 -11.32 -5.30 -6.90
N CYS A 276 -10.03 -5.64 -6.96
CA CYS A 276 -9.34 -5.88 -8.24
C CYS A 276 -10.03 -6.98 -9.04
N ARG A 277 -10.30 -8.13 -8.42
CA ARG A 277 -10.96 -9.27 -9.09
C ARG A 277 -12.40 -8.93 -9.52
N ALA A 278 -13.16 -8.24 -8.68
CA ALA A 278 -14.51 -7.77 -9.02
C ALA A 278 -14.48 -6.89 -10.27
N LEU A 279 -13.56 -5.91 -10.30
CA LEU A 279 -13.42 -5.01 -11.45
C LEU A 279 -12.93 -5.72 -12.72
N TRP A 280 -12.15 -6.79 -12.64
CA TRP A 280 -11.79 -7.57 -13.84
C TRP A 280 -13.03 -8.18 -14.52
N ASN A 281 -14.03 -8.61 -13.75
CA ASN A 281 -15.28 -9.15 -14.28
C ASN A 281 -16.22 -8.04 -14.81
N GLU A 282 -16.22 -6.87 -14.17
CA GLU A 282 -17.10 -5.75 -14.53
C GLU A 282 -16.62 -4.98 -15.78
N LEU A 283 -15.29 -4.92 -15.97
CA LEU A 283 -14.70 -4.09 -17.02
C LEU A 283 -14.66 -4.82 -18.35
N THR A 284 -15.33 -4.25 -19.36
CA THR A 284 -15.19 -4.70 -20.75
C THR A 284 -13.80 -4.36 -21.29
N HIS A 285 -13.17 -5.31 -21.96
CA HIS A 285 -11.85 -5.11 -22.55
C HIS A 285 -11.92 -4.18 -23.77
N PRO A 286 -11.01 -3.18 -23.89
CA PRO A 286 -11.11 -2.15 -24.94
C PRO A 286 -10.79 -2.64 -26.35
N GLN A 287 -10.09 -3.75 -26.51
CA GLN A 287 -9.66 -4.30 -27.80
C GLN A 287 -10.36 -5.63 -28.16
N TYR A 288 -10.64 -6.47 -27.14
CA TYR A 288 -11.36 -7.75 -27.35
C TYR A 288 -12.86 -7.50 -27.14
N SER A 289 -13.56 -7.22 -28.24
CA SER A 289 -14.98 -6.86 -28.21
C SER A 289 -15.83 -7.96 -27.56
N GLY A 290 -16.64 -7.60 -26.59
CA GLY A 290 -17.56 -8.51 -25.91
C GLY A 290 -16.94 -9.31 -24.74
N LEU A 291 -15.61 -9.27 -24.54
CA LEU A 291 -14.96 -9.94 -23.42
C LEU A 291 -14.68 -8.98 -22.27
N SER A 292 -14.78 -9.49 -21.04
CA SER A 292 -14.33 -8.82 -19.85
C SER A 292 -12.79 -8.87 -19.71
N VAL A 293 -12.24 -8.03 -18.83
CA VAL A 293 -10.81 -8.08 -18.48
C VAL A 293 -10.44 -9.44 -17.89
N ALA A 294 -11.34 -10.06 -17.11
CA ALA A 294 -11.12 -11.39 -16.53
C ALA A 294 -11.01 -12.47 -17.61
N GLU A 295 -11.91 -12.49 -18.59
CA GLU A 295 -11.87 -13.46 -19.69
C GLU A 295 -10.61 -13.32 -20.54
N VAL A 296 -10.17 -12.10 -20.81
CA VAL A 296 -8.90 -11.88 -21.54
C VAL A 296 -7.69 -12.25 -20.68
N LEU A 297 -7.75 -12.08 -19.35
CA LEU A 297 -6.71 -12.55 -18.44
C LEU A 297 -6.55 -14.08 -18.50
N GLU A 298 -7.65 -14.84 -18.57
CA GLU A 298 -7.57 -16.29 -18.72
C GLU A 298 -6.85 -16.69 -20.02
N LEU A 299 -7.08 -15.96 -21.12
CA LEU A 299 -6.34 -16.17 -22.36
C LEU A 299 -4.86 -15.80 -22.20
N GLU A 300 -4.55 -14.69 -21.49
CA GLU A 300 -3.17 -14.24 -21.28
C GLU A 300 -2.37 -15.17 -20.37
N ARG A 301 -3.00 -15.83 -19.39
CA ARG A 301 -2.32 -16.77 -18.48
C ARG A 301 -1.60 -17.90 -19.19
N ALA A 302 -2.12 -18.36 -20.31
CA ALA A 302 -1.47 -19.40 -21.12
C ALA A 302 -0.11 -18.95 -21.73
N GLU A 303 0.08 -17.64 -21.89
CA GLU A 303 1.26 -17.02 -22.48
C GLU A 303 2.22 -16.42 -21.43
N LEU A 304 1.82 -16.39 -20.15
CA LEU A 304 2.66 -15.95 -19.06
C LEU A 304 3.67 -17.03 -18.68
N MET A 305 4.85 -16.61 -18.25
CA MET A 305 5.82 -17.52 -17.64
C MET A 305 5.29 -17.98 -16.27
N PRO A 306 5.56 -19.23 -15.87
CA PRO A 306 5.13 -19.75 -14.57
C PRO A 306 5.74 -18.92 -13.43
N VAL A 307 4.99 -18.73 -12.34
CA VAL A 307 5.48 -18.07 -11.13
C VAL A 307 6.43 -19.03 -10.40
N PRO A 308 7.73 -18.70 -10.26
CA PRO A 308 8.64 -19.49 -9.44
C PRO A 308 8.29 -19.37 -7.94
N ALA A 309 9.11 -19.93 -7.06
CA ALA A 309 9.00 -19.65 -5.63
C ALA A 309 9.00 -18.14 -5.36
N PRO A 310 8.30 -17.65 -4.31
CA PRO A 310 8.32 -16.24 -3.96
C PRO A 310 9.74 -15.71 -3.79
N PHE A 311 10.02 -14.54 -4.36
CA PHE A 311 11.32 -13.88 -4.18
C PHE A 311 11.52 -13.49 -2.71
N ASP A 312 12.66 -13.87 -2.13
CA ASP A 312 13.02 -13.46 -0.77
C ASP A 312 13.53 -12.01 -0.75
N GLY A 313 12.57 -11.09 -0.81
CA GLY A 313 12.77 -9.66 -1.08
C GLY A 313 12.99 -8.83 0.18
N TYR A 314 14.07 -9.03 0.93
CA TYR A 314 14.42 -8.21 2.07
C TYR A 314 15.46 -7.13 1.74
N VAL A 315 15.53 -6.10 2.59
CA VAL A 315 16.65 -5.15 2.64
C VAL A 315 17.51 -5.47 3.85
N GLU A 316 18.77 -5.82 3.60
CA GLU A 316 19.72 -6.19 4.66
C GLU A 316 20.53 -4.99 5.11
N ARG A 317 20.71 -4.85 6.42
CA ARG A 317 21.54 -3.82 7.04
C ARG A 317 22.27 -4.36 8.26
N PRO A 318 23.59 -4.09 8.38
CA PRO A 318 24.30 -4.41 9.60
C PRO A 318 23.77 -3.53 10.76
N ALA A 319 23.63 -4.12 11.94
CA ALA A 319 23.21 -3.43 13.14
C ALA A 319 24.05 -3.92 14.34
N ARG A 320 24.36 -3.00 15.25
CA ARG A 320 25.02 -3.36 16.52
C ARG A 320 23.97 -3.51 17.60
N VAL A 321 24.02 -4.61 18.32
CA VAL A 321 23.14 -4.86 19.46
C VAL A 321 23.57 -3.97 20.63
N SER A 322 22.62 -3.28 21.24
CA SER A 322 22.87 -2.46 22.43
C SER A 322 23.11 -3.31 23.68
N SER A 323 23.63 -2.69 24.77
CA SER A 323 23.73 -3.32 26.06
C SER A 323 22.38 -3.72 26.69
N THR A 324 21.28 -3.20 26.17
CA THR A 324 19.89 -3.55 26.53
C THR A 324 19.28 -4.58 25.59
N CYS A 325 20.11 -5.30 24.80
CA CYS A 325 19.72 -6.37 23.88
C CYS A 325 18.74 -5.88 22.80
N LEU A 326 18.91 -4.66 22.28
CA LEU A 326 18.07 -4.07 21.25
C LEU A 326 18.89 -3.75 20.01
N VAL A 327 18.30 -4.00 18.83
CA VAL A 327 18.77 -3.49 17.54
C VAL A 327 17.87 -2.35 17.07
N SER A 328 18.47 -1.31 16.46
CA SER A 328 17.75 -0.15 15.92
C SER A 328 17.54 -0.32 14.43
N VAL A 329 16.29 -0.39 13.97
CA VAL A 329 15.92 -0.57 12.58
C VAL A 329 14.76 0.38 12.23
N GLY A 330 14.93 1.23 11.23
CA GLY A 330 13.87 2.10 10.73
C GLY A 330 13.28 3.06 11.77
N ARG A 331 14.09 3.55 12.73
CA ARG A 331 13.71 4.38 13.90
C ARG A 331 12.91 3.66 14.99
N ASN A 332 12.84 2.34 14.92
CA ASN A 332 12.26 1.50 15.95
C ASN A 332 13.34 0.57 16.55
N ARG A 333 13.07 -0.03 17.67
CA ARG A 333 13.97 -0.93 18.34
C ARG A 333 13.32 -2.29 18.54
N TYR A 334 14.12 -3.35 18.37
CA TYR A 334 13.65 -4.73 18.41
C TYR A 334 14.60 -5.54 19.29
N SER A 335 14.05 -6.35 20.17
CA SER A 335 14.88 -7.16 21.06
C SER A 335 15.50 -8.36 20.34
N VAL A 336 16.66 -8.76 20.81
CA VAL A 336 17.36 -9.98 20.38
C VAL A 336 17.86 -10.73 21.60
N PRO A 337 18.19 -12.02 21.50
CA PRO A 337 18.73 -12.81 22.63
C PRO A 337 19.93 -12.11 23.27
N CYS A 338 19.95 -12.11 24.58
CA CYS A 338 20.89 -11.33 25.37
C CYS A 338 22.37 -11.72 25.18
N GLU A 339 22.66 -12.90 24.65
CA GLU A 339 24.02 -13.40 24.32
C GLU A 339 24.65 -12.62 23.13
N TYR A 340 23.82 -11.90 22.34
CA TYR A 340 24.32 -11.06 21.28
C TYR A 340 24.56 -9.61 21.70
N ALA A 341 24.39 -9.25 22.96
CA ALA A 341 24.63 -7.89 23.43
C ALA A 341 26.06 -7.41 23.09
N GLY A 342 26.15 -6.24 22.44
CA GLY A 342 27.43 -5.67 21.99
C GLY A 342 27.95 -6.20 20.64
N LYS A 343 27.41 -7.30 20.12
CA LYS A 343 27.84 -7.91 18.88
C LYS A 343 27.21 -7.21 17.65
N TRP A 344 27.80 -7.42 16.48
CA TRP A 344 27.24 -7.06 15.21
C TRP A 344 26.36 -8.19 14.71
N VAL A 345 25.19 -7.83 14.17
CA VAL A 345 24.21 -8.74 13.58
C VAL A 345 23.70 -8.15 12.26
N SER A 346 23.08 -8.97 11.44
CA SER A 346 22.40 -8.51 10.23
C SER A 346 20.90 -8.40 10.48
N SER A 347 20.30 -7.26 10.13
CA SER A 347 18.85 -7.04 10.14
C SER A 347 18.29 -7.12 8.74
N ARG A 348 17.32 -8.00 8.51
CA ARG A 348 16.57 -8.18 7.25
C ARG A 348 15.20 -7.56 7.38
N LEU A 349 14.95 -6.51 6.59
CA LEU A 349 13.69 -5.79 6.58
C LEU A 349 12.78 -6.37 5.51
N TYR A 350 11.62 -6.82 5.91
CA TYR A 350 10.49 -7.19 5.06
C TYR A 350 9.36 -6.16 5.19
N PRO A 351 8.35 -6.19 4.35
CA PRO A 351 7.20 -5.28 4.47
C PRO A 351 6.48 -5.35 5.82
N THR A 352 6.31 -6.55 6.37
CA THR A 352 5.49 -6.81 7.56
C THR A 352 6.29 -7.28 8.78
N ARG A 353 7.57 -7.67 8.60
CA ARG A 353 8.40 -8.22 9.67
C ARG A 353 9.85 -7.73 9.59
N ILE A 354 10.54 -7.85 10.68
CA ILE A 354 11.99 -7.66 10.81
C ILE A 354 12.57 -8.98 11.29
N GLU A 355 13.57 -9.48 10.59
CA GLU A 355 14.36 -10.64 11.01
C GLU A 355 15.77 -10.19 11.35
N VAL A 356 16.32 -10.77 12.42
CA VAL A 356 17.70 -10.53 12.82
C VAL A 356 18.47 -11.84 12.70
N VAL A 357 19.60 -11.79 12.01
CA VAL A 357 20.43 -12.94 11.68
C VAL A 357 21.83 -12.74 12.25
N ALA A 358 22.37 -13.74 12.87
CA ALA A 358 23.76 -13.81 13.33
C ALA A 358 24.31 -15.21 13.07
N ASP A 359 25.56 -15.30 12.64
CA ASP A 359 26.24 -16.58 12.35
C ASP A 359 25.40 -17.50 11.45
N ASP A 360 24.80 -16.89 10.39
CA ASP A 360 23.91 -17.52 9.41
C ASP A 360 22.61 -18.12 9.99
N ALA A 361 22.32 -17.88 11.26
CA ALA A 361 21.09 -18.33 11.94
C ALA A 361 20.13 -17.18 12.20
N LEU A 362 18.83 -17.44 12.02
CA LEU A 362 17.77 -16.53 12.45
C LEU A 362 17.70 -16.52 13.98
N ILE A 363 18.02 -15.38 14.60
CA ILE A 363 18.07 -15.24 16.06
C ILE A 363 16.85 -14.51 16.65
N ALA A 364 16.15 -13.69 15.84
CA ALA A 364 14.92 -13.03 16.25
C ALA A 364 14.06 -12.68 15.05
N SER A 365 12.74 -12.73 15.24
CA SER A 365 11.74 -12.26 14.27
C SER A 365 10.69 -11.43 14.99
N HIS A 366 10.38 -10.23 14.46
CA HIS A 366 9.40 -9.33 15.03
C HIS A 366 8.45 -8.81 13.98
N VAL A 367 7.22 -8.52 14.34
CA VAL A 367 6.32 -7.75 13.51
C VAL A 367 6.90 -6.34 13.32
N ARG A 368 6.93 -5.86 12.08
CA ARG A 368 7.46 -4.53 11.76
C ARG A 368 6.55 -3.44 12.34
N LEU A 369 7.12 -2.60 13.18
CA LEU A 369 6.41 -1.44 13.74
C LEU A 369 6.29 -0.34 12.69
N LEU A 370 5.09 0.22 12.55
CA LEU A 370 4.78 1.21 11.52
C LEU A 370 5.08 2.65 11.98
N ASP A 371 4.82 2.93 13.25
CA ASP A 371 5.05 4.24 13.86
C ASP A 371 6.50 4.35 14.34
N ARG A 372 6.94 5.56 14.71
CA ARG A 372 8.33 5.82 15.08
C ARG A 372 8.52 5.71 16.58
N ASP A 373 9.79 5.50 16.98
CA ASP A 373 10.26 5.54 18.36
C ASP A 373 9.62 4.46 19.27
N GLN A 374 9.09 3.41 18.65
CA GLN A 374 8.52 2.26 19.33
C GLN A 374 9.58 1.20 19.63
N VAL A 375 9.27 0.32 20.60
CA VAL A 375 10.12 -0.83 20.95
C VAL A 375 9.26 -2.09 20.93
N SER A 376 9.73 -3.12 20.24
CA SER A 376 9.18 -4.47 20.29
C SER A 376 10.05 -5.35 21.14
N TYR A 377 9.51 -5.87 22.23
CA TYR A 377 10.19 -6.80 23.09
C TYR A 377 9.64 -8.21 22.90
N ASP A 378 10.55 -9.18 22.77
CA ASP A 378 10.27 -10.56 23.12
C ASP A 378 10.95 -10.81 24.47
N TRP A 379 10.18 -11.06 25.50
CA TRP A 379 10.68 -11.28 26.87
C TRP A 379 11.53 -12.54 26.96
N GLN A 380 11.35 -13.51 26.08
CA GLN A 380 12.14 -14.75 26.05
C GLN A 380 13.62 -14.48 25.78
N HIS A 381 13.94 -13.42 25.04
CA HIS A 381 15.30 -12.99 24.77
C HIS A 381 16.11 -12.65 26.05
N TYR A 382 15.44 -12.41 27.14
CA TYR A 382 16.05 -11.99 28.42
C TYR A 382 16.08 -13.08 29.48
N LEU A 383 15.63 -14.28 29.17
CA LEU A 383 15.58 -15.40 30.16
C LEU A 383 16.93 -15.70 30.80
N PRO A 384 18.08 -15.80 30.08
CA PRO A 384 19.36 -16.02 30.69
C PRO A 384 19.84 -14.90 31.65
N LEU A 385 19.33 -13.68 31.47
CA LEU A 385 19.58 -12.57 32.38
C LEU A 385 18.77 -12.68 33.66
N ILE A 386 17.52 -13.13 33.55
CA ILE A 386 16.61 -13.28 34.69
C ILE A 386 17.07 -14.38 35.65
N GLU A 387 17.60 -15.46 35.13
CA GLU A 387 18.20 -16.51 35.96
C GLU A 387 19.29 -15.95 36.89
N ARG A 388 20.12 -15.02 36.39
CA ARG A 388 21.18 -14.36 37.16
C ARG A 388 20.69 -13.18 37.99
N LYS A 389 19.64 -12.48 37.55
CA LYS A 389 19.12 -11.26 38.17
C LYS A 389 17.59 -11.29 38.26
N PRO A 390 16.96 -12.17 39.07
CA PRO A 390 15.52 -12.33 39.15
C PRO A 390 14.76 -11.05 39.49
N GLY A 391 15.35 -10.15 40.25
CA GLY A 391 14.75 -8.88 40.63
C GLY A 391 14.43 -7.94 39.44
N ALA A 392 15.04 -8.18 38.27
CA ALA A 392 14.69 -7.42 37.04
C ALA A 392 13.29 -7.72 36.53
N LEU A 393 12.65 -8.81 36.95
CA LEU A 393 11.25 -9.13 36.63
C LEU A 393 10.26 -8.07 37.12
N ARG A 394 10.57 -7.34 38.20
CA ARG A 394 9.66 -6.36 38.80
C ARG A 394 9.37 -5.20 37.87
N ASN A 395 10.43 -4.58 37.38
CA ASN A 395 10.35 -3.32 36.60
C ASN A 395 10.98 -3.41 35.21
N GLY A 396 11.38 -4.61 34.76
CA GLY A 396 11.95 -4.81 33.44
C GLY A 396 10.90 -4.61 32.33
N ALA A 397 11.12 -3.66 31.43
CA ALA A 397 10.22 -3.35 30.31
C ALA A 397 9.85 -4.58 29.47
N PRO A 398 10.75 -5.55 29.18
CA PRO A 398 10.40 -6.75 28.43
C PRO A 398 9.30 -7.61 29.08
N PHE A 399 9.13 -7.51 30.40
CA PHE A 399 8.19 -8.34 31.18
C PHE A 399 6.86 -7.62 31.47
N ALA A 400 6.58 -6.49 30.82
CA ALA A 400 5.30 -5.78 30.93
C ALA A 400 4.16 -6.59 30.31
N ASP A 401 4.40 -7.21 29.16
CA ASP A 401 3.41 -7.88 28.31
C ASP A 401 3.57 -9.41 28.33
N LEU A 402 3.71 -10.01 29.53
CA LEU A 402 3.69 -11.45 29.67
C LEU A 402 2.30 -12.04 29.34
N PRO A 403 2.22 -13.29 28.84
CA PRO A 403 0.95 -14.02 28.69
C PRO A 403 0.14 -14.03 29.98
N ALA A 404 -1.19 -14.09 29.85
CA ALA A 404 -2.11 -13.96 30.99
C ALA A 404 -1.79 -14.87 32.19
N PRO A 405 -1.51 -16.20 32.01
CA PRO A 405 -1.19 -17.08 33.12
C PRO A 405 0.10 -16.67 33.84
N LEU A 406 1.15 -16.33 33.08
CA LEU A 406 2.43 -15.86 33.64
C LEU A 406 2.30 -14.51 34.35
N ARG A 407 1.44 -13.63 33.88
CA ARG A 407 1.12 -12.34 34.52
C ARG A 407 0.38 -12.55 35.84
N GLN A 408 -0.58 -13.48 35.90
CA GLN A 408 -1.29 -13.83 37.10
C GLN A 408 -0.30 -14.45 38.16
N LEU A 409 0.53 -15.38 37.72
CA LEU A 409 1.57 -15.97 38.56
C LEU A 409 2.53 -14.91 39.12
N LYS A 410 3.04 -14.02 38.27
CA LYS A 410 3.90 -12.88 38.64
C LYS A 410 3.23 -12.00 39.70
N HIS A 411 1.94 -11.70 39.54
CA HIS A 411 1.18 -10.89 40.49
C HIS A 411 1.01 -11.61 41.85
N GLY A 412 0.68 -12.90 41.85
CA GLY A 412 0.60 -13.72 43.05
C GLY A 412 1.93 -13.78 43.80
N LEU A 413 3.02 -14.10 43.09
CA LEU A 413 4.36 -14.22 43.62
C LEU A 413 4.94 -12.89 44.13
N GLY A 414 4.53 -11.74 43.60
CA GLY A 414 5.00 -10.41 43.98
C GLY A 414 4.75 -10.05 45.45
N ARG A 415 3.87 -10.78 46.14
CA ARG A 415 3.56 -10.64 47.58
C ARG A 415 4.39 -11.57 48.46
N HIS A 416 5.15 -12.49 47.87
CA HIS A 416 5.91 -13.50 48.60
C HIS A 416 7.43 -13.18 48.61
N ALA A 417 8.08 -13.42 49.73
CA ALA A 417 9.54 -13.32 49.81
C ALA A 417 10.16 -14.35 48.84
N GLY A 418 11.06 -13.89 47.96
CA GLY A 418 11.68 -14.77 46.97
C GLY A 418 10.83 -15.08 45.73
N GLY A 419 9.64 -14.46 45.56
CA GLY A 419 8.75 -14.69 44.44
C GLY A 419 9.38 -14.44 43.06
N ASP A 420 10.32 -13.49 42.95
CA ASP A 420 11.06 -13.27 41.71
C ASP A 420 11.95 -14.50 41.33
N ARG A 421 12.51 -15.21 42.30
CA ARG A 421 13.28 -16.43 42.04
C ARG A 421 12.40 -17.58 41.59
N ILE A 422 11.22 -17.72 42.22
CA ILE A 422 10.21 -18.71 41.82
C ILE A 422 9.79 -18.45 40.39
N MET A 423 9.46 -17.21 40.06
CA MET A 423 9.08 -16.81 38.67
C MET A 423 10.21 -17.09 37.70
N ALA A 424 11.46 -16.78 38.03
CA ALA A 424 12.61 -17.05 37.18
C ALA A 424 12.80 -18.57 36.92
N GLN A 425 12.58 -19.41 37.90
CA GLN A 425 12.65 -20.88 37.75
C GLN A 425 11.57 -21.40 36.79
N VAL A 426 10.33 -20.88 36.88
CA VAL A 426 9.26 -21.26 35.99
C VAL A 426 9.57 -20.80 34.55
N LEU A 427 10.06 -19.56 34.37
CA LEU A 427 10.43 -19.03 33.07
C LEU A 427 11.62 -19.76 32.43
N ALA A 428 12.58 -20.27 33.25
CA ALA A 428 13.72 -21.08 32.78
C ALA A 428 13.27 -22.40 32.11
N ALA A 429 12.09 -22.90 32.41
CA ALA A 429 11.55 -24.09 31.76
C ALA A 429 11.08 -23.85 30.31
N VAL A 430 10.79 -22.59 29.93
CA VAL A 430 10.22 -22.24 28.60
C VAL A 430 11.11 -22.67 27.43
N PRO A 431 12.44 -22.42 27.42
CA PRO A 431 13.29 -22.86 26.31
C PRO A 431 13.37 -24.37 26.12
N VAL A 432 13.15 -25.15 27.20
CA VAL A 432 13.26 -26.60 27.20
C VAL A 432 11.93 -27.29 26.89
N ALA A 433 10.86 -26.86 27.56
CA ALA A 433 9.56 -27.51 27.51
C ALA A 433 8.60 -26.87 26.47
N GLY A 434 8.96 -25.71 25.97
CA GLY A 434 8.07 -24.90 25.14
C GLY A 434 7.12 -24.00 25.94
N LEU A 435 6.73 -22.87 25.36
CA LEU A 435 5.88 -21.89 26.03
C LEU A 435 4.50 -22.45 26.38
N ASP A 436 3.87 -23.16 25.43
CA ASP A 436 2.50 -23.67 25.60
C ASP A 436 2.39 -24.65 26.77
N ALA A 437 3.35 -25.57 26.91
CA ALA A 437 3.38 -26.53 28.05
C ALA A 437 3.50 -25.79 29.37
N VAL A 438 4.35 -24.77 29.44
CA VAL A 438 4.51 -23.96 30.66
C VAL A 438 3.25 -23.15 30.97
N LEU A 439 2.60 -22.57 29.99
CA LEU A 439 1.34 -21.81 30.17
C LEU A 439 0.25 -22.71 30.75
N VAL A 440 0.01 -23.88 30.14
CA VAL A 440 -0.98 -24.86 30.61
C VAL A 440 -0.66 -25.32 32.04
N ALA A 441 0.62 -25.61 32.32
CA ALA A 441 1.02 -26.02 33.66
C ALA A 441 0.80 -24.93 34.72
N VAL A 442 1.07 -23.67 34.35
CA VAL A 442 0.82 -22.52 35.22
C VAL A 442 -0.69 -22.34 35.47
N GLU A 443 -1.53 -22.46 34.46
CA GLU A 443 -3.00 -22.35 34.59
C GLU A 443 -3.52 -23.42 35.55
N LEU A 444 -3.17 -24.70 35.34
CA LEU A 444 -3.60 -25.81 36.18
C LEU A 444 -3.19 -25.64 37.63
N VAL A 445 -1.96 -25.14 37.88
CA VAL A 445 -1.47 -24.95 39.25
C VAL A 445 -2.11 -23.74 39.92
N LEU A 446 -2.39 -22.67 39.17
CA LEU A 446 -3.12 -21.51 39.70
C LEU A 446 -4.56 -21.86 40.07
N GLU A 447 -5.24 -22.69 39.27
CA GLU A 447 -6.60 -23.21 39.57
C GLU A 447 -6.64 -24.00 40.88
N SER A 448 -5.53 -24.72 41.23
CA SER A 448 -5.40 -25.40 42.52
C SER A 448 -5.09 -24.47 43.70
N GLY A 449 -4.95 -23.16 43.45
CA GLY A 449 -4.60 -22.18 44.48
C GLY A 449 -3.13 -22.19 44.89
N SER A 450 -2.25 -22.92 44.19
CA SER A 450 -0.83 -23.03 44.52
C SER A 450 0.02 -22.02 43.72
N LEU A 451 1.10 -21.56 44.32
CA LEU A 451 2.12 -20.69 43.70
C LEU A 451 3.53 -21.33 43.71
N SER A 452 3.60 -22.66 43.84
CA SER A 452 4.87 -23.39 43.94
C SER A 452 5.51 -23.63 42.55
N ALA A 453 6.77 -23.21 42.39
CA ALA A 453 7.54 -23.54 41.19
C ALA A 453 7.68 -25.06 41.00
N GLU A 454 7.95 -25.80 42.09
CA GLU A 454 8.12 -27.24 42.04
C GLU A 454 6.87 -27.95 41.51
N HIS A 455 5.69 -27.50 41.94
CA HIS A 455 4.42 -28.02 41.43
C HIS A 455 4.25 -27.73 39.95
N ILE A 456 4.52 -26.49 39.51
CA ILE A 456 4.46 -26.12 38.10
C ILE A 456 5.42 -26.95 37.24
N LEU A 457 6.69 -27.09 37.70
CA LEU A 457 7.69 -27.85 36.94
C LEU A 457 7.37 -29.37 36.90
N ASN A 458 6.76 -29.93 37.94
CA ASN A 458 6.26 -31.30 37.91
C ASN A 458 5.14 -31.50 36.92
N VAL A 459 4.22 -30.52 36.79
CA VAL A 459 3.15 -30.57 35.77
C VAL A 459 3.77 -30.42 34.39
N VAL A 460 4.71 -29.50 34.17
CA VAL A 460 5.43 -29.35 32.88
C VAL A 460 6.10 -30.67 32.50
N ALA A 461 6.83 -31.32 33.45
CA ALA A 461 7.47 -32.59 33.17
C ALA A 461 6.47 -33.69 32.75
N ARG A 462 5.28 -33.72 33.35
CA ARG A 462 4.23 -34.66 32.96
C ARG A 462 3.63 -34.36 31.59
N LEU A 463 3.46 -33.09 31.26
CA LEU A 463 2.91 -32.68 29.95
C LEU A 463 3.90 -32.94 28.80
N THR A 464 5.21 -32.89 29.08
CA THR A 464 6.28 -33.11 28.09
C THR A 464 6.81 -34.52 28.06
N ALA A 465 6.42 -35.40 29.03
CA ALA A 465 6.81 -36.79 29.03
C ALA A 465 6.21 -37.53 27.82
N SER A 466 7.07 -38.05 26.95
CA SER A 466 6.67 -38.70 25.70
C SER A 466 6.18 -40.14 25.86
N GLU A 467 6.46 -40.79 27.02
CA GLU A 467 6.01 -42.16 27.33
C GLU A 467 5.59 -42.28 28.79
N PRO A 468 4.52 -43.02 29.10
CA PRO A 468 4.29 -43.44 30.50
C PRO A 468 5.49 -44.29 30.96
N PRO A 469 5.92 -44.15 32.21
CA PRO A 469 7.02 -44.98 32.73
C PRO A 469 6.69 -46.44 32.47
N PRO A 470 7.64 -47.25 31.97
CA PRO A 470 7.41 -48.64 31.70
C PRO A 470 6.83 -49.32 32.95
N SER A 471 5.73 -50.08 32.73
CA SER A 471 5.09 -50.84 33.81
C SER A 471 6.17 -51.78 34.39
N VAL A 472 6.59 -51.54 35.63
CA VAL A 472 7.51 -52.45 36.30
C VAL A 472 6.70 -53.71 36.61
N GLU A 473 6.94 -54.77 35.89
CA GLU A 473 6.44 -56.08 36.26
C GLU A 473 7.12 -56.46 37.62
N THR A 474 6.36 -56.38 38.68
CA THR A 474 6.80 -56.85 40.00
C THR A 474 6.30 -58.25 40.20
N HIS A 475 7.17 -59.15 40.61
CA HIS A 475 6.79 -60.50 41.08
C HIS A 475 6.01 -60.48 42.41
N LEU A 476 5.77 -59.28 42.95
CA LEU A 476 4.96 -59.07 44.13
C LEU A 476 3.46 -58.96 43.73
N SER A 477 2.72 -60.03 43.93
CA SER A 477 1.28 -59.97 43.84
C SER A 477 0.72 -59.47 45.20
N LEU A 478 -0.05 -58.38 45.13
CA LEU A 478 -0.81 -57.93 46.32
C LEU A 478 -1.86 -58.99 46.65
N LYS A 479 -1.84 -59.54 47.85
CA LYS A 479 -2.83 -60.48 48.32
C LYS A 479 -4.25 -59.90 48.46
N GLU A 480 -4.31 -58.59 48.59
CA GLU A 480 -5.58 -57.84 48.67
C GLU A 480 -5.40 -56.56 47.86
N ALA A 481 -6.45 -56.10 47.16
CA ALA A 481 -6.46 -54.86 46.40
C ALA A 481 -6.26 -53.69 47.39
N PRO A 482 -5.40 -52.69 47.05
CA PRO A 482 -5.19 -51.53 47.92
C PRO A 482 -6.50 -50.72 48.01
N VAL A 483 -7.10 -50.70 49.19
CA VAL A 483 -8.25 -49.85 49.48
C VAL A 483 -7.74 -48.49 49.92
N ALA A 484 -8.08 -47.43 49.18
CA ALA A 484 -7.71 -46.07 49.54
C ALA A 484 -8.39 -45.69 50.87
N ASN A 485 -7.60 -45.61 51.95
CA ASN A 485 -8.11 -45.15 53.24
C ASN A 485 -8.03 -43.62 53.32
N THR A 486 -9.04 -42.95 52.85
CA THR A 486 -9.14 -41.47 52.85
C THR A 486 -9.21 -40.90 54.27
N ALA A 487 -9.71 -41.66 55.25
CA ALA A 487 -9.79 -41.25 56.65
C ALA A 487 -8.37 -40.99 57.28
N ARG A 488 -7.31 -41.52 56.68
CA ARG A 488 -5.92 -41.22 57.12
C ARG A 488 -5.55 -39.77 56.84
N TYR A 489 -6.03 -39.19 55.74
CA TYR A 489 -5.77 -37.80 55.37
C TYR A 489 -6.64 -36.83 56.19
N ASP A 490 -7.84 -37.23 56.60
CA ASP A 490 -8.71 -36.43 57.50
C ASP A 490 -8.10 -36.28 58.89
N ARG A 491 -7.38 -37.31 59.39
CA ARG A 491 -6.61 -37.21 60.65
C ARG A 491 -5.44 -36.24 60.59
N LEU A 492 -4.76 -36.08 59.42
CA LEU A 492 -3.69 -35.10 59.24
C LEU A 492 -4.25 -33.66 59.21
N ARG A 493 -5.50 -33.47 58.77
CA ARG A 493 -6.17 -32.18 58.84
C ARG A 493 -6.55 -31.79 60.26
N GLY A 494 -7.05 -32.73 61.05
CA GLY A 494 -7.38 -32.47 62.46
C GLY A 494 -6.17 -32.14 63.36
N GLN A 495 -4.97 -32.66 63.05
CA GLN A 495 -3.75 -32.32 63.79
C GLN A 495 -3.19 -30.93 63.46
N ALA A 496 -3.54 -30.34 62.32
CA ALA A 496 -3.10 -28.99 61.93
C ALA A 496 -3.94 -27.88 62.63
N GLU A 497 -5.14 -28.19 63.09
CA GLU A 497 -5.99 -27.22 63.85
C GLU A 497 -5.62 -27.14 65.34
N GLU A 498 -5.03 -28.18 65.92
CA GLU A 498 -4.61 -28.14 67.34
C GLU A 498 -3.28 -27.44 67.62
N VAL A 499 -2.46 -27.17 66.61
CA VAL A 499 -1.13 -26.50 66.79
C VAL A 499 -1.25 -24.99 66.58
N GLY A 500 -2.41 -24.43 66.23
CA GLY A 500 -2.66 -23.00 65.94
C GLY A 500 -3.09 -22.13 67.15
N HIS A 501 -3.21 -22.67 68.37
CA HIS A 501 -3.56 -21.91 69.58
C HIS A 501 -2.73 -22.36 70.79
N ALA A 502 -1.49 -21.90 70.84
CA ALA A 502 -0.70 -21.78 72.05
C ALA A 502 0.33 -20.65 71.89
#